data_0be60c7a856285cea2f969e6d96d9fee
#
_entry.id   0be60c7a856285cea2f969e6d96d9fee
#
_cell.length_a   1.000
_cell.length_b   1.000
_cell.length_c   1.000
_cell.angle_alpha   90.00
_cell.angle_beta   90.00
_cell.angle_gamma   90.00
#
_symmetry.space_group_name_H-M   'P 1'
#
loop_
_entity.id
_entity.type
_entity.pdbx_description
1 polymer ?
#
loop_
_entity_poly.entity_id
_entity_poly.type
_entity_poly.pdbx_seq_one_letter_code
_entity_poly.pdbx_strand_id
1 'polypeptide(L)'
;MKKMFYALLTVSIIFFACQNNSNITTPTSGTSGCNDTIAINYNPNDTINSGCVYGLIGGAWTKDSEQYDIHMIVSSGGILLEDTSWTQIITNPDSMVAYKGKFWDNGIFESWDSYNNMVDSGIWLQIGNTLTIITDTVVVQDIISITQTNGILEGPSWTESWNDNGEDYVVEIDATMLITRDPNGFTSDNTNQRKGNASWINKRKFMNIFKR
;
A
#
# COMPACT_ATOMS: atom_id res chain seq x y z
N MET A 1 -30.67 -69.98 -44.85
CA MET A 1 -29.27 -69.70 -44.65
C MET A 1 -29.02 -68.30 -45.18
N LYS A 2 -28.83 -67.39 -44.28
CA LYS A 2 -28.78 -65.95 -44.58
C LYS A 2 -27.37 -65.58 -44.96
N LYS A 3 -27.18 -65.04 -46.16
CA LYS A 3 -25.91 -64.47 -46.60
C LYS A 3 -25.86 -63.05 -46.12
N MET A 4 -24.97 -62.75 -45.15
CA MET A 4 -24.67 -61.39 -44.75
C MET A 4 -23.75 -60.75 -45.77
N PHE A 5 -24.26 -59.70 -46.41
CA PHE A 5 -23.47 -58.81 -47.23
C PHE A 5 -22.76 -57.84 -46.33
N TYR A 6 -21.45 -57.92 -46.23
CA TYR A 6 -20.63 -56.86 -45.66
C TYR A 6 -20.38 -55.78 -46.71
N ALA A 7 -21.12 -54.71 -46.61
CA ALA A 7 -20.80 -53.54 -47.38
C ALA A 7 -19.54 -52.87 -46.77
N LEU A 8 -18.43 -52.99 -47.46
CA LEU A 8 -17.22 -52.27 -47.14
C LEU A 8 -17.47 -50.77 -47.49
N LEU A 9 -17.78 -50.00 -46.49
CA LEU A 9 -17.84 -48.51 -46.63
C LEU A 9 -16.43 -47.97 -46.58
N THR A 10 -15.81 -47.86 -47.78
CA THR A 10 -14.57 -47.12 -47.96
C THR A 10 -14.87 -45.65 -47.78
N VAL A 11 -14.66 -45.12 -46.58
CA VAL A 11 -14.67 -43.68 -46.31
C VAL A 11 -13.40 -43.11 -46.92
N SER A 12 -13.53 -42.56 -48.13
CA SER A 12 -12.50 -41.74 -48.73
C SER A 12 -12.41 -40.45 -47.96
N ILE A 13 -11.46 -40.38 -47.06
CA ILE A 13 -11.10 -39.11 -46.39
C ILE A 13 -10.38 -38.25 -47.43
N ILE A 14 -11.12 -37.38 -48.05
CA ILE A 14 -10.56 -36.31 -48.91
C ILE A 14 -9.89 -35.33 -47.97
N PHE A 15 -8.58 -35.44 -47.83
CA PHE A 15 -7.76 -34.40 -47.27
C PHE A 15 -7.81 -33.19 -48.18
N PHE A 16 -8.71 -32.25 -47.95
CA PHE A 16 -8.58 -30.91 -48.46
C PHE A 16 -7.38 -30.27 -47.72
N ALA A 17 -6.21 -30.37 -48.32
CA ALA A 17 -5.11 -29.52 -47.96
C ALA A 17 -5.50 -28.11 -48.43
N CYS A 18 -6.16 -27.36 -47.59
CA CYS A 18 -6.21 -25.91 -47.67
C CYS A 18 -4.78 -25.42 -47.49
N GLN A 19 -4.04 -25.27 -48.55
CA GLN A 19 -2.84 -24.40 -48.57
C GLN A 19 -3.34 -22.97 -48.55
N ASN A 20 -3.79 -22.52 -47.40
CA ASN A 20 -3.84 -21.11 -47.10
C ASN A 20 -2.41 -20.68 -46.85
N ASN A 21 -1.80 -20.08 -47.85
CA ASN A 21 -0.66 -19.20 -47.68
C ASN A 21 -1.12 -17.90 -47.00
N SER A 22 -1.81 -18.02 -45.88
CA SER A 22 -1.82 -16.98 -44.87
C SER A 22 -0.46 -17.07 -44.21
N ASN A 23 0.34 -16.02 -44.32
CA ASN A 23 1.37 -15.73 -43.34
C ASN A 23 0.70 -15.69 -41.99
N ILE A 24 0.48 -16.85 -41.37
CA ILE A 24 0.22 -16.98 -39.96
C ILE A 24 1.54 -16.54 -39.36
N THR A 25 1.66 -15.26 -39.08
CA THR A 25 2.53 -14.82 -37.99
C THR A 25 2.02 -15.63 -36.81
N THR A 26 2.74 -16.69 -36.51
CA THR A 26 2.56 -17.43 -35.23
C THR A 26 2.54 -16.33 -34.19
N PRO A 27 1.45 -16.14 -33.44
CA PRO A 27 1.50 -15.20 -32.35
C PRO A 27 2.70 -15.65 -31.53
N THR A 28 3.72 -14.81 -31.47
CA THR A 28 4.85 -15.05 -30.59
C THR A 28 4.22 -15.30 -29.25
N SER A 29 4.26 -16.54 -28.79
CA SER A 29 3.72 -16.91 -27.49
C SER A 29 4.56 -16.16 -26.49
N GLY A 30 4.15 -14.94 -26.20
CA GLY A 30 4.80 -14.13 -25.20
C GLY A 30 4.73 -14.87 -23.87
N THR A 31 5.84 -14.95 -23.17
CA THR A 31 5.85 -15.41 -21.80
C THR A 31 4.99 -14.45 -20.97
N SER A 32 3.97 -15.02 -20.32
CA SER A 32 3.07 -14.23 -19.44
C SER A 32 3.72 -14.11 -18.07
N GLY A 33 3.92 -12.89 -17.64
CA GLY A 33 4.50 -12.55 -16.34
C GLY A 33 4.65 -11.03 -16.22
N CYS A 34 5.43 -10.57 -15.27
CA CYS A 34 5.58 -9.14 -15.00
C CYS A 34 6.85 -8.58 -15.65
N ASN A 35 6.68 -7.71 -16.66
CA ASN A 35 7.79 -6.96 -17.26
C ASN A 35 7.86 -5.49 -16.77
N ASP A 36 7.16 -5.16 -15.70
CA ASP A 36 7.27 -3.85 -15.06
C ASP A 36 8.47 -3.83 -14.11
N THR A 37 9.43 -2.94 -14.39
CA THR A 37 10.71 -2.85 -13.66
C THR A 37 10.59 -2.47 -12.19
N ILE A 38 9.45 -1.92 -11.77
CA ILE A 38 9.20 -1.57 -10.36
C ILE A 38 8.45 -2.65 -9.60
N ALA A 39 8.03 -3.72 -10.27
CA ALA A 39 7.37 -4.85 -9.63
C ALA A 39 8.40 -5.76 -8.93
N ILE A 40 7.99 -6.35 -7.80
CA ILE A 40 8.83 -7.29 -7.03
C ILE A 40 9.17 -8.54 -7.85
N ASN A 41 8.22 -8.99 -8.68
CA ASN A 41 8.36 -10.17 -9.52
C ASN A 41 8.71 -9.81 -10.98
N TYR A 42 9.45 -8.72 -11.19
CA TYR A 42 9.93 -8.30 -12.49
C TYR A 42 10.75 -9.40 -13.18
N ASN A 43 10.42 -9.67 -14.43
CA ASN A 43 11.21 -10.57 -15.29
C ASN A 43 11.35 -9.94 -16.68
N PRO A 44 12.57 -9.56 -17.12
CA PRO A 44 12.79 -8.90 -18.40
C PRO A 44 12.47 -9.76 -19.62
N ASN A 45 12.30 -11.08 -19.43
CA ASN A 45 11.95 -12.01 -20.50
C ASN A 45 10.44 -12.11 -20.76
N ASP A 46 9.62 -11.54 -19.86
CA ASP A 46 8.18 -11.53 -20.04
C ASP A 46 7.78 -10.45 -21.04
N THR A 47 6.93 -10.82 -21.99
CA THR A 47 6.47 -9.93 -23.07
C THR A 47 5.04 -9.47 -22.86
N ILE A 48 4.31 -10.10 -21.97
CA ILE A 48 2.95 -9.73 -21.58
C ILE A 48 3.00 -9.30 -20.12
N ASN A 49 2.68 -8.02 -19.86
CA ASN A 49 2.66 -7.48 -18.51
C ASN A 49 1.41 -7.95 -17.76
N SER A 50 1.51 -9.05 -17.04
CA SER A 50 0.42 -9.63 -16.27
C SER A 50 0.90 -10.19 -14.93
N GLY A 51 0.04 -10.16 -13.92
CA GLY A 51 0.36 -10.72 -12.61
C GLY A 51 1.48 -10.00 -11.88
N CYS A 52 1.68 -8.70 -12.14
CA CYS A 52 2.66 -7.90 -11.42
C CYS A 52 2.28 -7.78 -9.94
N VAL A 53 3.27 -7.99 -9.10
CA VAL A 53 3.17 -7.80 -7.65
C VAL A 53 4.02 -6.59 -7.28
N TYR A 54 3.40 -5.61 -6.63
CA TYR A 54 4.07 -4.38 -6.23
C TYR A 54 4.33 -4.37 -4.73
N GLY A 55 5.42 -3.71 -4.34
CA GLY A 55 5.78 -3.51 -2.95
C GLY A 55 6.07 -2.04 -2.66
N LEU A 56 6.55 -1.77 -1.47
CA LEU A 56 6.92 -0.40 -1.06
C LEU A 56 8.22 0.08 -1.72
N ILE A 57 9.09 -0.83 -2.16
CA ILE A 57 10.33 -0.53 -2.88
C ILE A 57 10.01 -0.03 -4.31
N GLY A 58 10.96 0.68 -4.91
CA GLY A 58 10.87 1.10 -6.31
C GLY A 58 10.22 2.45 -6.51
N GLY A 59 10.42 3.37 -5.59
CA GLY A 59 9.95 4.74 -5.68
C GLY A 59 9.90 5.44 -4.34
N ALA A 60 9.41 6.65 -4.34
CA ALA A 60 9.01 7.35 -3.14
C ALA A 60 7.49 7.38 -3.06
N TRP A 61 6.98 7.53 -1.87
CA TRP A 61 5.54 7.57 -1.60
C TRP A 61 5.16 8.91 -1.00
N THR A 62 4.10 9.49 -1.53
CA THR A 62 3.49 10.71 -1.01
C THR A 62 2.18 10.35 -0.33
N LYS A 63 1.92 10.84 0.85
CA LYS A 63 0.62 10.67 1.51
C LYS A 63 -0.41 11.61 0.89
N ASP A 64 -1.47 11.06 0.31
CA ASP A 64 -2.58 11.83 -0.23
C ASP A 64 -3.55 12.22 0.88
N SER A 65 -3.74 11.34 1.85
CA SER A 65 -4.56 11.61 3.03
C SER A 65 -4.16 10.72 4.21
N GLU A 66 -4.44 11.25 5.41
CA GLU A 66 -4.50 10.49 6.66
C GLU A 66 -5.94 10.52 7.14
N GLN A 67 -6.57 9.36 7.26
CA GLN A 67 -7.89 9.20 7.84
C GLN A 67 -7.75 8.66 9.25
N TYR A 68 -8.49 9.24 10.18
CA TYR A 68 -8.57 8.82 11.57
C TYR A 68 -10.03 8.52 11.89
N ASP A 69 -10.33 7.27 12.19
CA ASP A 69 -11.61 6.85 12.72
C ASP A 69 -11.51 6.85 14.25
N ILE A 70 -12.35 7.66 14.88
CA ILE A 70 -12.22 8.04 16.28
C ILE A 70 -13.49 7.61 17.01
N HIS A 71 -13.31 6.90 18.12
CA HIS A 71 -14.36 6.55 19.04
C HIS A 71 -14.02 7.13 20.42
N MET A 72 -14.91 7.95 20.97
CA MET A 72 -14.73 8.61 22.25
C MET A 72 -15.85 8.23 23.23
N ILE A 73 -15.44 7.80 24.42
CA ILE A 73 -16.31 7.49 25.54
C ILE A 73 -15.98 8.48 26.67
N VAL A 74 -17.02 9.12 27.21
CA VAL A 74 -16.92 9.99 28.38
C VAL A 74 -17.76 9.43 29.51
N SER A 75 -17.19 9.32 30.72
CA SER A 75 -17.90 8.85 31.90
C SER A 75 -17.53 9.68 33.13
N SER A 76 -18.42 9.69 34.13
CA SER A 76 -18.16 10.31 35.42
C SER A 76 -18.73 9.43 36.54
N GLY A 77 -17.89 9.08 37.52
CA GLY A 77 -18.28 8.19 38.62
C GLY A 77 -18.79 6.82 38.13
N GLY A 78 -18.34 6.33 36.97
CA GLY A 78 -18.80 5.09 36.38
C GLY A 78 -20.13 5.19 35.60
N ILE A 79 -20.66 6.40 35.41
CA ILE A 79 -21.87 6.66 34.62
C ILE A 79 -21.42 7.12 33.24
N LEU A 80 -21.89 6.47 32.17
CA LEU A 80 -21.67 6.88 30.81
C LEU A 80 -22.38 8.22 30.53
N LEU A 81 -21.65 9.22 30.09
CA LEU A 81 -22.16 10.54 29.68
C LEU A 81 -22.25 10.69 28.20
N GLU A 82 -21.24 10.22 27.45
CA GLU A 82 -21.17 10.32 26.01
C GLU A 82 -20.48 9.08 25.42
N ASP A 83 -20.95 8.66 24.24
CA ASP A 83 -20.39 7.60 23.40
C ASP A 83 -20.58 8.04 21.96
N THR A 84 -19.50 8.47 21.32
CA THR A 84 -19.56 9.08 19.99
C THR A 84 -18.43 8.63 19.10
N SER A 85 -18.69 8.58 17.80
CA SER A 85 -17.69 8.24 16.80
C SER A 85 -17.75 9.23 15.64
N TRP A 86 -16.59 9.54 15.10
CA TRP A 86 -16.49 10.36 13.88
C TRP A 86 -15.21 10.03 13.11
N THR A 87 -15.17 10.43 11.85
CA THR A 87 -13.99 10.32 11.00
C THR A 87 -13.41 11.69 10.73
N GLN A 88 -12.09 11.82 10.89
CA GLN A 88 -11.34 13.01 10.47
C GLN A 88 -10.40 12.65 9.33
N ILE A 89 -10.41 13.46 8.25
CA ILE A 89 -9.52 13.27 7.11
C ILE A 89 -8.62 14.51 7.00
N ILE A 90 -7.32 14.27 6.95
CA ILE A 90 -6.28 15.28 6.72
C ILE A 90 -5.75 15.09 5.31
N THR A 91 -5.94 16.08 4.45
CA THR A 91 -5.42 16.11 3.06
C THR A 91 -4.40 17.21 2.83
N ASN A 92 -4.28 18.17 3.77
CA ASN A 92 -3.31 19.27 3.65
C ASN A 92 -1.90 18.76 3.98
N PRO A 93 -0.94 18.77 3.02
CA PRO A 93 0.43 18.31 3.24
C PRO A 93 1.14 19.02 4.41
N ASP A 94 0.88 20.31 4.62
CA ASP A 94 1.49 21.10 5.69
C ASP A 94 0.98 20.69 7.09
N SER A 95 -0.14 19.97 7.13
CA SER A 95 -0.69 19.39 8.37
C SER A 95 -0.11 18.02 8.68
N MET A 96 0.51 17.34 7.70
CA MET A 96 1.15 16.05 7.85
C MET A 96 2.61 16.23 8.29
N VAL A 97 3.03 15.53 9.33
CA VAL A 97 4.40 15.65 9.86
C VAL A 97 5.41 14.99 8.93
N ALA A 98 5.10 13.81 8.44
CA ALA A 98 5.87 13.10 7.44
C ALA A 98 4.98 12.92 6.21
N TYR A 99 5.12 13.85 5.26
CA TYR A 99 4.29 13.89 4.06
C TYR A 99 4.74 12.88 3.02
N LYS A 100 6.05 12.64 2.92
CA LYS A 100 6.67 11.75 1.94
C LYS A 100 7.49 10.68 2.64
N GLY A 101 7.57 9.49 2.04
CA GLY A 101 8.38 8.38 2.55
C GLY A 101 9.07 7.60 1.44
N LYS A 102 10.22 7.04 1.73
CA LYS A 102 10.96 6.17 0.83
C LYS A 102 11.46 4.93 1.57
N PHE A 103 11.20 3.79 0.95
CA PHE A 103 11.62 2.48 1.42
C PHE A 103 12.72 1.98 0.49
N TRP A 104 13.95 1.98 0.99
CA TRP A 104 15.10 1.52 0.25
C TRP A 104 15.24 0.00 0.30
N ASP A 105 15.78 -0.59 -0.74
CA ASP A 105 16.02 -2.04 -0.86
C ASP A 105 17.00 -2.59 0.19
N ASN A 106 17.85 -1.72 0.75
CA ASN A 106 18.77 -2.05 1.84
C ASN A 106 18.14 -2.01 3.25
N GLY A 107 16.80 -1.86 3.33
CA GLY A 107 16.05 -1.80 4.59
C GLY A 107 16.06 -0.44 5.28
N ILE A 108 16.58 0.60 4.63
CA ILE A 108 16.51 1.99 5.17
C ILE A 108 15.16 2.58 4.83
N PHE A 109 14.58 3.29 5.80
CA PHE A 109 13.41 4.14 5.64
C PHE A 109 13.81 5.60 5.86
N GLU A 110 13.29 6.48 5.04
CA GLU A 110 13.44 7.92 5.17
C GLU A 110 12.10 8.61 4.96
N SER A 111 11.86 9.71 5.68
CA SER A 111 10.65 10.51 5.52
C SER A 111 10.95 12.00 5.49
N TRP A 112 10.09 12.75 4.78
CA TRP A 112 10.22 14.20 4.57
C TRP A 112 8.88 14.90 4.80
N ASP A 113 8.96 16.17 5.18
CA ASP A 113 7.81 17.08 5.21
C ASP A 113 7.42 17.55 3.80
N SER A 114 6.38 18.40 3.70
CA SER A 114 5.92 19.00 2.45
C SER A 114 6.94 19.93 1.80
N TYR A 115 7.91 20.43 2.57
CA TYR A 115 8.98 21.32 2.11
C TYR A 115 10.26 20.58 1.71
N ASN A 116 10.22 19.23 1.65
CA ASN A 116 11.35 18.35 1.37
C ASN A 116 12.48 18.41 2.42
N ASN A 117 12.18 18.78 3.66
CA ASN A 117 13.13 18.57 4.75
C ASN A 117 12.99 17.14 5.25
N MET A 118 14.11 16.46 5.44
CA MET A 118 14.10 15.14 6.09
C MET A 118 13.66 15.31 7.54
N VAL A 119 12.60 14.59 7.92
CA VAL A 119 12.03 14.67 9.27
C VAL A 119 12.35 13.45 10.10
N ASP A 120 12.57 12.30 9.47
CA ASP A 120 12.91 11.07 10.17
C ASP A 120 13.63 10.08 9.24
N SER A 121 14.43 9.18 9.83
CA SER A 121 15.05 8.06 9.15
C SER A 121 15.23 6.88 10.11
N GLY A 122 15.21 5.68 9.57
CA GLY A 122 15.34 4.46 10.35
C GLY A 122 15.46 3.23 9.47
N ILE A 123 14.99 2.12 9.99
CA ILE A 123 14.92 0.87 9.24
C ILE A 123 13.48 0.44 9.06
N TRP A 124 13.23 -0.32 8.02
CA TRP A 124 11.94 -0.93 7.77
C TRP A 124 12.07 -2.40 7.45
N LEU A 125 11.00 -3.12 7.76
CA LEU A 125 10.86 -4.54 7.50
C LEU A 125 9.42 -4.81 7.08
N GLN A 126 9.24 -5.62 6.06
CA GLN A 126 7.94 -6.15 5.65
C GLN A 126 7.92 -7.66 5.79
N ILE A 127 6.92 -8.19 6.50
CA ILE A 127 6.65 -9.62 6.62
C ILE A 127 5.20 -9.86 6.22
N GLY A 128 5.00 -10.46 5.05
CA GLY A 128 3.66 -10.58 4.48
C GLY A 128 3.07 -9.19 4.22
N ASN A 129 1.91 -8.94 4.79
CA ASN A 129 1.23 -7.64 4.70
C ASN A 129 1.56 -6.69 5.85
N THR A 130 2.41 -7.08 6.79
CA THR A 130 2.77 -6.23 7.91
C THR A 130 4.05 -5.47 7.62
N LEU A 131 3.98 -4.15 7.71
CA LEU A 131 5.08 -3.20 7.61
C LEU A 131 5.50 -2.77 9.02
N THR A 132 6.76 -2.90 9.35
CA THR A 132 7.35 -2.36 10.58
C THR A 132 8.37 -1.29 10.22
N ILE A 133 8.22 -0.11 10.78
CA ILE A 133 9.16 1.01 10.67
C ILE A 133 9.72 1.29 12.05
N ILE A 134 11.03 1.29 12.17
CA ILE A 134 11.78 1.53 13.41
C ILE A 134 12.63 2.78 13.22
N THR A 135 12.22 3.84 13.90
CA THR A 135 12.97 5.09 14.05
C THR A 135 13.23 5.30 15.54
N ASP A 136 13.02 6.47 16.08
CA ASP A 136 12.98 6.69 17.55
C ASP A 136 11.79 5.95 18.21
N THR A 137 10.82 5.56 17.40
CA THR A 137 9.65 4.76 17.79
C THR A 137 9.46 3.59 16.83
N VAL A 138 8.74 2.56 17.29
CA VAL A 138 8.34 1.45 16.44
C VAL A 138 6.92 1.70 15.97
N VAL A 139 6.71 1.70 14.66
CA VAL A 139 5.39 1.79 14.02
C VAL A 139 5.14 0.50 13.26
N VAL A 140 4.03 -0.15 13.56
CA VAL A 140 3.57 -1.36 12.86
C VAL A 140 2.28 -1.00 12.12
N GLN A 141 2.22 -1.34 10.85
CA GLN A 141 1.11 -1.04 9.94
C GLN A 141 0.76 -2.26 9.12
N ASP A 142 -0.49 -2.38 8.74
CA ASP A 142 -0.92 -3.39 7.79
C ASP A 142 -1.01 -2.79 6.38
N ILE A 143 -0.44 -3.48 5.41
CA ILE A 143 -0.53 -3.15 4.00
C ILE A 143 -1.84 -3.76 3.48
N ILE A 144 -2.86 -2.93 3.33
CA ILE A 144 -4.16 -3.37 2.82
C ILE A 144 -4.09 -3.59 1.32
N SER A 145 -3.42 -2.69 0.61
CA SER A 145 -3.17 -2.86 -0.82
C SER A 145 -1.95 -2.05 -1.27
N ILE A 146 -1.22 -2.58 -2.25
CA ILE A 146 -0.16 -1.88 -2.98
C ILE A 146 -0.34 -2.19 -4.46
N THR A 147 -0.42 -1.15 -5.27
CA THR A 147 -0.47 -1.21 -6.73
C THR A 147 0.78 -0.55 -7.34
N GLN A 148 0.82 -0.45 -8.65
CA GLN A 148 1.87 0.28 -9.35
C GLN A 148 1.97 1.74 -8.88
N THR A 149 0.83 2.39 -8.66
CA THR A 149 0.77 3.84 -8.38
C THR A 149 0.27 4.19 -6.98
N ASN A 150 -0.53 3.35 -6.37
CA ASN A 150 -1.22 3.69 -5.11
C ASN A 150 -1.03 2.61 -4.06
N GLY A 151 -1.16 3.00 -2.80
CA GLY A 151 -1.18 2.09 -1.67
C GLY A 151 -2.14 2.55 -0.58
N ILE A 152 -2.58 1.59 0.21
CA ILE A 152 -3.38 1.79 1.41
C ILE A 152 -2.66 1.09 2.55
N LEU A 153 -2.28 1.86 3.57
CA LEU A 153 -1.69 1.38 4.80
C LEU A 153 -2.64 1.66 5.95
N GLU A 154 -2.95 0.64 6.73
CA GLU A 154 -3.70 0.77 7.97
C GLU A 154 -2.70 0.90 9.12
N GLY A 155 -2.82 1.98 9.88
CA GLY A 155 -1.92 2.28 10.98
C GLY A 155 -2.27 1.50 12.23
N PRO A 156 -1.42 1.57 13.26
CA PRO A 156 -1.77 0.97 14.51
C PRO A 156 -2.97 1.68 15.12
N SER A 157 -3.89 0.89 15.66
CA SER A 157 -4.90 1.40 16.59
C SER A 157 -4.22 1.80 17.89
N TRP A 158 -4.67 2.86 18.51
CA TRP A 158 -4.22 3.23 19.86
C TRP A 158 -5.35 3.81 20.68
N THR A 159 -5.23 3.67 21.99
CA THR A 159 -6.18 4.18 22.97
C THR A 159 -5.47 5.21 23.85
N GLU A 160 -6.11 6.34 24.06
CA GLU A 160 -5.70 7.35 25.03
C GLU A 160 -6.78 7.52 26.07
N SER A 161 -6.38 7.78 27.31
CA SER A 161 -7.32 8.07 28.39
C SER A 161 -6.78 9.18 29.29
N TRP A 162 -7.68 10.04 29.76
CA TRP A 162 -7.36 11.09 30.71
C TRP A 162 -8.58 11.44 31.53
N ASN A 163 -8.37 12.10 32.68
CA ASN A 163 -9.44 12.69 33.47
C ASN A 163 -9.38 14.21 33.35
N ASP A 164 -10.51 14.84 33.16
CA ASP A 164 -10.67 16.28 33.20
C ASP A 164 -11.93 16.66 33.99
N ASN A 165 -11.75 17.46 35.03
CA ASN A 165 -12.82 17.95 35.91
C ASN A 165 -13.73 16.87 36.50
N GLY A 166 -13.21 15.64 36.72
CA GLY A 166 -13.98 14.50 37.26
C GLY A 166 -14.70 13.67 36.21
N GLU A 167 -14.47 13.98 34.94
CA GLU A 167 -14.90 13.15 33.82
C GLU A 167 -13.71 12.34 33.27
N ASP A 168 -13.95 11.06 33.02
CA ASP A 168 -12.99 10.14 32.43
C ASP A 168 -13.25 10.03 30.93
N TYR A 169 -12.23 10.32 30.15
CA TYR A 169 -12.24 10.24 28.69
C TYR A 169 -11.43 9.02 28.24
N VAL A 170 -11.99 8.24 27.35
CA VAL A 170 -11.31 7.16 26.62
C VAL A 170 -11.52 7.40 25.14
N VAL A 171 -10.43 7.49 24.39
CA VAL A 171 -10.46 7.72 22.95
C VAL A 171 -9.70 6.60 22.27
N GLU A 172 -10.38 5.87 21.41
CA GLU A 172 -9.82 4.85 20.51
C GLU A 172 -9.68 5.46 19.12
N ILE A 173 -8.55 5.23 18.46
CA ILE A 173 -8.22 5.84 17.19
C ILE A 173 -7.62 4.79 16.28
N ASP A 174 -8.23 4.62 15.11
CA ASP A 174 -7.71 3.84 13.99
C ASP A 174 -7.24 4.80 12.90
N ALA A 175 -6.05 4.55 12.35
CA ALA A 175 -5.48 5.39 11.31
C ALA A 175 -5.33 4.65 9.99
N THR A 176 -5.75 5.26 8.90
CA THR A 176 -5.54 4.75 7.54
C THR A 176 -4.82 5.82 6.70
N MET A 177 -3.83 5.41 5.94
CA MET A 177 -3.11 6.30 5.02
C MET A 177 -3.32 5.85 3.58
N LEU A 178 -3.69 6.81 2.74
CA LEU A 178 -3.65 6.66 1.29
C LEU A 178 -2.34 7.27 0.79
N ILE A 179 -1.62 6.50 -0.01
CA ILE A 179 -0.31 6.90 -0.54
C ILE A 179 -0.26 6.73 -2.05
N THR A 180 0.39 7.67 -2.73
CA THR A 180 0.66 7.61 -4.17
C THR A 180 2.17 7.50 -4.40
N ARG A 181 2.55 6.63 -5.33
CA ARG A 181 3.93 6.42 -5.73
C ARG A 181 4.41 7.52 -6.67
N ASP A 182 5.52 8.14 -6.35
CA ASP A 182 6.32 8.94 -7.28
C ASP A 182 7.44 8.05 -7.86
N PRO A 183 7.33 7.62 -9.12
CA PRO A 183 8.33 6.76 -9.73
C PRO A 183 9.69 7.45 -9.94
N ASN A 184 9.71 8.78 -10.01
CA ASN A 184 10.95 9.53 -10.17
C ASN A 184 11.72 9.68 -8.86
N GLY A 185 11.04 9.38 -7.75
CA GLY A 185 11.59 9.53 -6.41
C GLY A 185 11.80 10.99 -6.01
N PHE A 186 12.21 11.19 -4.75
CA PHE A 186 12.65 12.51 -4.32
C PHE A 186 14.15 12.62 -4.53
N THR A 187 14.59 13.63 -5.22
CA THR A 187 15.97 14.09 -5.14
C THR A 187 16.06 14.89 -3.83
N SER A 188 16.69 14.31 -2.82
CA SER A 188 17.01 15.05 -1.61
C SER A 188 18.17 16.02 -1.90
N ASP A 189 17.87 17.21 -2.37
CA ASP A 189 18.89 18.24 -2.58
C ASP A 189 19.34 18.91 -1.27
N ASN A 190 18.79 18.53 -0.13
CA ASN A 190 19.08 19.17 1.13
C ASN A 190 19.63 18.22 2.20
N THR A 191 20.93 18.34 2.43
CA THR A 191 21.68 17.77 3.56
C THR A 191 21.34 18.39 4.92
N ASN A 192 20.29 19.18 5.04
CA ASN A 192 19.83 19.75 6.30
C ASN A 192 19.00 18.73 7.08
N GLN A 193 19.70 17.81 7.71
CA GLN A 193 19.11 16.87 8.66
C GLN A 193 18.61 17.63 9.89
N ARG A 194 17.31 17.90 9.95
CA ARG A 194 16.66 18.13 11.24
C ARG A 194 16.33 16.78 11.83
N LYS A 195 17.13 16.31 12.78
CA LYS A 195 16.73 15.23 13.67
C LYS A 195 15.55 15.69 14.50
N GLY A 196 14.35 15.39 14.09
CA GLY A 196 13.12 15.65 14.83
C GLY A 196 12.44 14.30 15.10
N ASN A 197 11.87 14.14 16.28
CA ASN A 197 11.08 12.98 16.69
C ASN A 197 9.74 12.95 15.92
N ALA A 198 9.79 12.81 14.62
CA ALA A 198 8.61 12.79 13.77
C ALA A 198 8.35 11.38 13.29
N SER A 199 7.49 10.67 14.00
CA SER A 199 6.95 9.40 13.52
C SER A 199 6.17 9.62 12.22
N TRP A 200 6.20 8.63 11.33
CA TRP A 200 5.35 8.57 10.13
C TRP A 200 3.86 8.76 10.47
N ILE A 201 3.44 8.37 11.69
CA ILE A 201 2.17 8.73 12.31
C ILE A 201 2.45 9.54 13.58
N ASN A 202 1.96 10.77 13.67
CA ASN A 202 2.21 11.63 14.84
C ASN A 202 1.04 11.64 15.81
N LYS A 203 1.07 10.72 16.77
CA LYS A 203 0.08 10.67 17.87
C LYS A 203 -0.02 11.99 18.64
N ARG A 204 1.11 12.66 18.96
CA ARG A 204 1.11 13.89 19.79
C ARG A 204 0.41 15.05 19.11
N LYS A 205 0.61 15.24 17.81
CA LYS A 205 -0.03 16.34 17.08
C LYS A 205 -1.54 16.13 17.04
N PHE A 206 -1.96 14.90 16.85
CA PHE A 206 -3.37 14.52 16.84
C PHE A 206 -4.02 14.77 18.20
N MET A 207 -3.42 14.28 19.29
CA MET A 207 -3.96 14.43 20.66
C MET A 207 -4.06 15.89 21.12
N ASN A 208 -3.27 16.81 20.60
CA ASN A 208 -3.40 18.22 20.91
C ASN A 208 -4.69 18.87 20.37
N ILE A 209 -5.40 18.18 19.47
CA ILE A 209 -6.70 18.65 18.97
C ILE A 209 -7.78 18.45 20.04
N PHE A 210 -7.66 17.40 20.87
CA PHE A 210 -8.64 17.06 21.90
C PHE A 210 -8.42 17.75 23.25
N LYS A 211 -7.22 18.30 23.50
CA LYS A 211 -6.86 18.94 24.78
C LYS A 211 -7.07 20.46 24.77
N ARG A 212 -7.81 20.98 23.81
CA ARG A 212 -8.25 22.38 23.76
C ARG A 212 -9.71 22.49 24.15
#